data_5db35b2e100ec1437f703c463e64ce48
#
_entry.id   5db35b2e100ec1437f703c463e64ce48
#
_cell.length_a   1.000
_cell.length_b   1.000
_cell.length_c   1.000
_cell.angle_alpha   90.00
_cell.angle_beta   90.00
_cell.angle_gamma   90.00
#
_symmetry.space_group_name_H-M   'P 1'
#
loop_
_entity.id
_entity.type
_entity.pdbx_description
1 polymer ?
#
loop_
_entity_poly.entity_id
_entity_poly.type
_entity_poly.pdbx_seq_one_letter_code
_entity_poly.pdbx_strand_id
1 'polypeptide(L)'
;MDIKNKIIVVTGAGAGIGRALAICFAKQGAKRVICSDIDAIKSKEIADLIDGVSIEADVSKEADLINLIAQSEAEIGSIDLFCSNAGILHQAGLDALDQDWQRAWETNVMSHIWVARHLVPRMIARGGGYLLQTASAAGLLNQIGSAPYGVSKHAAIGFAEWLAFTYGDQGIKLSVLCPQAVQTDMIAGMDGHAASLDGILSPHVVAQACLQGLKDERFLILPHPEVLTYLRNKASDYDRWIGGMRKLNRANDTSNTPKGK
;
A
#
# COMPACT_ATOMS: atom_id res chain seq x y z
N MET A 1 -3.56 6.42 -16.52
CA MET A 1 -4.87 5.72 -16.58
C MET A 1 -6.00 6.67 -16.22
N ASP A 2 -7.08 6.73 -16.99
CA ASP A 2 -8.32 7.41 -16.61
C ASP A 2 -9.19 6.45 -15.77
N ILE A 3 -9.77 6.97 -14.69
CA ILE A 3 -10.62 6.20 -13.76
C ILE A 3 -12.08 6.09 -14.27
N LYS A 4 -12.48 7.01 -15.14
CA LYS A 4 -13.86 7.07 -15.65
C LYS A 4 -14.24 5.74 -16.34
N ASN A 5 -15.41 5.22 -16.00
CA ASN A 5 -15.98 3.96 -16.51
C ASN A 5 -15.15 2.70 -16.20
N LYS A 6 -14.25 2.73 -15.20
CA LYS A 6 -13.43 1.59 -14.80
C LYS A 6 -14.06 0.79 -13.66
N ILE A 7 -13.82 -0.53 -13.68
CA ILE A 7 -14.13 -1.45 -12.59
C ILE A 7 -12.87 -1.59 -11.73
N ILE A 8 -12.97 -1.24 -10.47
CA ILE A 8 -11.83 -1.08 -9.56
C ILE A 8 -12.05 -1.88 -8.28
N VAL A 9 -11.06 -2.68 -7.90
CA VAL A 9 -11.01 -3.35 -6.59
C VAL A 9 -10.06 -2.59 -5.67
N VAL A 10 -10.46 -2.36 -4.42
CA VAL A 10 -9.61 -1.76 -3.37
C VAL A 10 -9.65 -2.67 -2.15
N THR A 11 -8.50 -3.23 -1.75
CA THR A 11 -8.36 -3.97 -0.50
C THR A 11 -8.00 -3.06 0.67
N GLY A 12 -8.42 -3.40 1.89
CA GLY A 12 -8.31 -2.50 3.03
C GLY A 12 -9.19 -1.25 2.88
N ALA A 13 -10.35 -1.40 2.23
CA ALA A 13 -11.22 -0.28 1.87
C ALA A 13 -12.06 0.25 3.04
N GLY A 14 -12.12 -0.46 4.16
CA GLY A 14 -12.92 -0.06 5.33
C GLY A 14 -12.37 1.15 6.07
N ALA A 15 -11.07 1.47 5.95
CA ALA A 15 -10.45 2.56 6.70
C ALA A 15 -9.30 3.23 5.93
N GLY A 16 -8.77 4.31 6.50
CA GLY A 16 -7.51 4.94 6.10
C GLY A 16 -7.40 5.27 4.62
N ILE A 17 -6.26 4.88 4.02
CA ILE A 17 -5.93 5.14 2.62
C ILE A 17 -6.92 4.39 1.69
N GLY A 18 -7.24 3.12 1.97
CA GLY A 18 -8.14 2.34 1.14
C GLY A 18 -9.53 2.96 1.03
N ARG A 19 -10.10 3.39 2.16
CA ARG A 19 -11.36 4.16 2.18
C ARG A 19 -11.27 5.42 1.33
N ALA A 20 -10.19 6.18 1.47
CA ALA A 20 -10.01 7.42 0.74
C ALA A 20 -9.85 7.17 -0.78
N LEU A 21 -9.15 6.11 -1.18
CA LEU A 21 -9.02 5.69 -2.58
C LEU A 21 -10.39 5.30 -3.16
N ALA A 22 -11.16 4.45 -2.46
CA ALA A 22 -12.48 4.03 -2.92
C ALA A 22 -13.42 5.22 -3.17
N ILE A 23 -13.50 6.15 -2.21
CA ILE A 23 -14.30 7.38 -2.34
C ILE A 23 -13.77 8.26 -3.48
N CYS A 24 -12.45 8.40 -3.61
CA CYS A 24 -11.83 9.20 -4.66
C CYS A 24 -12.19 8.64 -6.05
N PHE A 25 -12.05 7.33 -6.26
CA PHE A 25 -12.34 6.70 -7.55
C PHE A 25 -13.81 6.77 -7.93
N ALA A 26 -14.73 6.57 -6.97
CA ALA A 26 -16.16 6.75 -7.22
C ALA A 26 -16.48 8.18 -7.67
N LYS A 27 -15.93 9.20 -7.00
CA LYS A 27 -16.08 10.61 -7.38
C LYS A 27 -15.49 10.93 -8.77
N GLN A 28 -14.51 10.18 -9.23
CA GLN A 28 -13.94 10.32 -10.58
C GLN A 28 -14.72 9.55 -11.65
N GLY A 29 -15.87 8.99 -11.31
CA GLY A 29 -16.77 8.32 -12.25
C GLY A 29 -16.34 6.90 -12.60
N ALA A 30 -15.70 6.18 -11.69
CA ALA A 30 -15.52 4.73 -11.83
C ALA A 30 -16.88 4.07 -12.12
N LYS A 31 -16.91 3.08 -13.02
CA LYS A 31 -18.12 2.32 -13.32
C LYS A 31 -18.63 1.57 -12.10
N ARG A 32 -17.71 0.96 -11.35
CA ARG A 32 -17.98 0.31 -10.07
C ARG A 32 -16.68 0.23 -9.24
N VAL A 33 -16.79 0.47 -7.95
CA VAL A 33 -15.72 0.23 -6.98
C VAL A 33 -16.12 -0.92 -6.07
N ILE A 34 -15.27 -1.94 -6.03
CA ILE A 34 -15.38 -3.07 -5.11
C ILE A 34 -14.53 -2.77 -3.89
N CYS A 35 -15.18 -2.58 -2.76
CA CYS A 35 -14.57 -2.36 -1.46
C CYS A 35 -14.34 -3.72 -0.79
N SER A 36 -13.09 -4.10 -0.55
CA SER A 36 -12.77 -5.35 0.15
C SER A 36 -12.01 -5.05 1.44
N ASP A 37 -12.37 -5.70 2.50
CA ASP A 37 -11.72 -5.63 3.80
C ASP A 37 -11.94 -6.92 4.58
N ILE A 38 -11.10 -7.19 5.58
CA ILE A 38 -11.33 -8.26 6.56
C ILE A 38 -12.51 -7.90 7.50
N ASP A 39 -12.74 -6.58 7.69
CA ASP A 39 -13.91 -6.05 8.37
C ASP A 39 -15.03 -5.80 7.35
N ALA A 40 -15.88 -6.80 7.19
CA ALA A 40 -17.02 -6.77 6.26
C ALA A 40 -17.99 -5.61 6.53
N ILE A 41 -18.15 -5.20 7.81
CA ILE A 41 -19.05 -4.11 8.19
C ILE A 41 -18.51 -2.79 7.66
N LYS A 42 -17.24 -2.48 7.95
CA LYS A 42 -16.61 -1.25 7.48
C LYS A 42 -16.53 -1.17 5.96
N SER A 43 -16.18 -2.27 5.28
CA SER A 43 -16.14 -2.27 3.81
C SER A 43 -17.53 -2.06 3.20
N LYS A 44 -18.57 -2.62 3.84
CA LYS A 44 -19.96 -2.42 3.40
C LYS A 44 -20.43 -0.96 3.60
N GLU A 45 -20.11 -0.33 4.73
CA GLU A 45 -20.43 1.08 4.96
C GLU A 45 -19.83 1.98 3.86
N ILE A 46 -18.59 1.70 3.45
CA ILE A 46 -17.96 2.47 2.38
C ILE A 46 -18.59 2.16 1.01
N ALA A 47 -18.89 0.89 0.73
CA ALA A 47 -19.55 0.49 -0.51
C ALA A 47 -20.94 1.18 -0.64
N ASP A 48 -21.74 1.16 0.42
CA ASP A 48 -23.05 1.81 0.44
C ASP A 48 -22.93 3.34 0.22
N LEU A 49 -21.91 3.97 0.81
CA LEU A 49 -21.66 5.42 0.66
C LEU A 49 -21.37 5.84 -0.79
N ILE A 50 -20.76 4.97 -1.59
CA ILE A 50 -20.28 5.28 -2.94
C ILE A 50 -21.06 4.56 -4.05
N ASP A 51 -22.16 3.92 -3.75
CA ASP A 51 -22.88 3.01 -4.67
C ASP A 51 -21.94 1.94 -5.25
N GLY A 52 -21.07 1.40 -4.40
CA GLY A 52 -20.10 0.35 -4.72
C GLY A 52 -20.62 -1.06 -4.38
N VAL A 53 -19.69 -2.01 -4.33
CA VAL A 53 -19.94 -3.39 -3.90
C VAL A 53 -18.97 -3.75 -2.78
N SER A 54 -19.44 -4.46 -1.75
CA SER A 54 -18.57 -4.99 -0.69
C SER A 54 -18.37 -6.47 -0.87
N ILE A 55 -17.10 -6.91 -0.82
CA ILE A 55 -16.72 -8.32 -0.79
C ILE A 55 -15.69 -8.50 0.32
N GLU A 56 -16.03 -9.30 1.34
CA GLU A 56 -15.13 -9.62 2.44
C GLU A 56 -13.95 -10.46 1.93
N ALA A 57 -12.73 -10.11 2.36
CA ALA A 57 -11.54 -10.93 2.10
C ALA A 57 -10.43 -10.63 3.13
N ASP A 58 -9.83 -11.68 3.65
CA ASP A 58 -8.57 -11.64 4.39
C ASP A 58 -7.43 -11.79 3.39
N VAL A 59 -6.73 -10.69 3.08
CA VAL A 59 -5.65 -10.67 2.08
C VAL A 59 -4.45 -11.54 2.46
N SER A 60 -4.34 -11.98 3.72
CA SER A 60 -3.33 -12.93 4.17
C SER A 60 -3.64 -14.38 3.76
N LYS A 61 -4.78 -14.61 3.08
CA LYS A 61 -5.22 -15.90 2.58
C LYS A 61 -5.37 -15.89 1.07
N GLU A 62 -4.59 -16.71 0.36
CA GLU A 62 -4.67 -16.81 -1.10
C GLU A 62 -6.07 -17.16 -1.61
N ALA A 63 -6.78 -18.08 -0.89
CA ALA A 63 -8.12 -18.50 -1.26
C ALA A 63 -9.13 -17.34 -1.28
N ASP A 64 -9.04 -16.41 -0.32
CA ASP A 64 -9.93 -15.26 -0.24
C ASP A 64 -9.69 -14.30 -1.41
N LEU A 65 -8.44 -14.10 -1.80
CA LEU A 65 -8.08 -13.28 -2.98
C LEU A 65 -8.53 -13.92 -4.30
N ILE A 66 -8.45 -15.25 -4.42
CA ILE A 66 -9.01 -15.98 -5.56
C ILE A 66 -10.52 -15.72 -5.65
N ASN A 67 -11.22 -15.87 -4.52
CA ASN A 67 -12.67 -15.66 -4.44
C ASN A 67 -13.04 -14.20 -4.75
N LEU A 68 -12.32 -13.23 -4.19
CA LEU A 68 -12.52 -11.79 -4.45
C LEU A 68 -12.41 -11.49 -5.95
N ILE A 69 -11.36 -11.98 -6.61
CA ILE A 69 -11.17 -11.77 -8.06
C ILE A 69 -12.27 -12.48 -8.85
N ALA A 70 -12.56 -13.73 -8.55
CA ALA A 70 -13.55 -14.53 -9.28
C ALA A 70 -14.96 -13.93 -9.16
N GLN A 71 -15.38 -13.57 -7.94
CA GLN A 71 -16.69 -12.97 -7.70
C GLN A 71 -16.79 -11.58 -8.35
N SER A 72 -15.76 -10.75 -8.24
CA SER A 72 -15.74 -9.43 -8.88
C SER A 72 -15.92 -9.54 -10.40
N GLU A 73 -15.21 -10.47 -11.05
CA GLU A 73 -15.30 -10.62 -12.50
C GLU A 73 -16.60 -11.28 -12.97
N ALA A 74 -17.16 -12.21 -12.19
CA ALA A 74 -18.40 -12.91 -12.52
C ALA A 74 -19.64 -12.02 -12.37
N GLU A 75 -19.72 -11.21 -11.31
CA GLU A 75 -20.93 -10.44 -10.98
C GLU A 75 -20.90 -9.01 -11.49
N ILE A 76 -19.71 -8.41 -11.68
CA ILE A 76 -19.57 -6.98 -11.96
C ILE A 76 -18.91 -6.76 -13.33
N GLY A 77 -17.88 -7.54 -13.64
CA GLY A 77 -17.15 -7.50 -14.90
C GLY A 77 -15.63 -7.44 -14.71
N SER A 78 -14.92 -7.40 -15.83
CA SER A 78 -13.44 -7.44 -15.84
C SER A 78 -12.83 -6.32 -15.03
N ILE A 79 -11.92 -6.67 -14.11
CA ILE A 79 -11.23 -5.71 -13.25
C ILE A 79 -10.22 -4.92 -14.07
N ASP A 80 -10.42 -3.60 -14.21
CA ASP A 80 -9.49 -2.70 -14.91
C ASP A 80 -8.31 -2.28 -14.03
N LEU A 81 -8.58 -2.02 -12.72
CA LEU A 81 -7.58 -1.62 -11.72
C LEU A 81 -7.76 -2.43 -10.44
N PHE A 82 -6.69 -3.05 -9.98
CA PHE A 82 -6.67 -3.69 -8.66
C PHE A 82 -5.71 -2.95 -7.72
N CYS A 83 -6.24 -2.43 -6.63
CA CYS A 83 -5.49 -1.72 -5.60
C CYS A 83 -5.23 -2.67 -4.42
N SER A 84 -4.06 -3.31 -4.41
CA SER A 84 -3.54 -4.06 -3.26
C SER A 84 -3.07 -3.06 -2.20
N ASN A 85 -4.00 -2.61 -1.35
CA ASN A 85 -3.74 -1.55 -0.38
C ASN A 85 -3.74 -2.05 1.08
N ALA A 86 -4.46 -3.12 1.40
CA ALA A 86 -4.43 -3.70 2.75
C ALA A 86 -2.99 -3.97 3.21
N GLY A 87 -2.71 -3.67 4.45
CA GLY A 87 -1.38 -3.87 5.03
C GLY A 87 -1.40 -3.70 6.54
N ILE A 88 -0.41 -4.23 7.21
CA ILE A 88 -0.24 -4.14 8.66
C ILE A 88 1.14 -3.60 9.01
N LEU A 89 1.22 -2.95 10.17
CA LEU A 89 2.46 -2.51 10.80
C LEU A 89 2.52 -3.14 12.19
N HIS A 90 3.63 -3.80 12.49
CA HIS A 90 3.94 -4.31 13.81
C HIS A 90 5.22 -3.65 14.30
N GLN A 91 5.14 -2.94 15.44
CA GLN A 91 6.29 -2.27 16.06
C GLN A 91 7.09 -3.28 16.86
N ALA A 92 8.16 -3.81 16.30
CA ALA A 92 9.10 -4.68 16.97
C ALA A 92 10.45 -4.71 16.23
N GLY A 93 11.50 -5.03 16.96
CA GLY A 93 12.87 -5.20 16.45
C GLY A 93 13.24 -6.67 16.26
N LEU A 94 14.39 -7.06 16.81
CA LEU A 94 14.86 -8.46 16.82
C LEU A 94 14.03 -9.34 17.76
N ASP A 95 13.29 -8.76 18.67
CA ASP A 95 12.36 -9.38 19.62
C ASP A 95 11.00 -9.73 19.01
N ALA A 96 10.74 -9.36 17.75
CA ALA A 96 9.53 -9.77 17.04
C ALA A 96 9.43 -11.28 16.95
N LEU A 97 8.27 -11.83 17.30
CA LEU A 97 8.03 -13.27 17.18
C LEU A 97 7.97 -13.70 15.71
N ASP A 98 8.36 -14.94 15.42
CA ASP A 98 8.31 -15.48 14.05
C ASP A 98 6.90 -15.36 13.43
N GLN A 99 5.85 -15.50 14.24
CA GLN A 99 4.47 -15.31 13.79
C GLN A 99 4.16 -13.87 13.33
N ASP A 100 4.81 -12.85 13.92
CA ASP A 100 4.63 -11.45 13.53
C ASP A 100 5.33 -11.17 12.20
N TRP A 101 6.52 -11.76 12.00
CA TRP A 101 7.22 -11.75 10.73
C TRP A 101 6.40 -12.43 9.63
N GLN A 102 5.85 -13.62 9.92
CA GLN A 102 5.04 -14.39 8.98
C GLN A 102 3.78 -13.62 8.60
N ARG A 103 3.07 -13.05 9.58
CA ARG A 103 1.86 -12.26 9.35
C ARG A 103 2.15 -11.01 8.52
N ALA A 104 3.25 -10.29 8.82
CA ALA A 104 3.66 -9.15 8.02
C ALA A 104 4.01 -9.57 6.58
N TRP A 105 4.66 -10.72 6.40
CA TRP A 105 5.00 -11.25 5.09
C TRP A 105 3.77 -11.64 4.27
N GLU A 106 2.85 -12.39 4.86
CA GLU A 106 1.60 -12.80 4.20
C GLU A 106 0.77 -11.60 3.78
N THR A 107 0.58 -10.63 4.69
CA THR A 107 -0.27 -9.48 4.43
C THR A 107 0.38 -8.45 3.50
N ASN A 108 1.65 -8.10 3.71
CA ASN A 108 2.30 -6.98 2.99
C ASN A 108 3.04 -7.41 1.72
N VAL A 109 3.28 -8.72 1.52
CA VAL A 109 4.06 -9.24 0.38
C VAL A 109 3.26 -10.27 -0.40
N MET A 110 2.89 -11.41 0.24
CA MET A 110 2.23 -12.50 -0.46
C MET A 110 0.89 -12.10 -1.04
N SER A 111 0.15 -11.21 -0.39
CA SER A 111 -1.09 -10.66 -0.93
C SER A 111 -0.91 -10.04 -2.32
N HIS A 112 0.15 -9.27 -2.53
CA HIS A 112 0.49 -8.68 -3.83
C HIS A 112 0.86 -9.77 -4.86
N ILE A 113 1.61 -10.78 -4.42
CA ILE A 113 2.03 -11.92 -5.27
C ILE A 113 0.81 -12.73 -5.70
N TRP A 114 -0.08 -13.07 -4.77
CA TRP A 114 -1.29 -13.84 -5.07
C TRP A 114 -2.24 -13.10 -6.00
N VAL A 115 -2.46 -11.80 -5.78
CA VAL A 115 -3.25 -10.98 -6.71
C VAL A 115 -2.63 -11.01 -8.11
N ALA A 116 -1.34 -10.80 -8.24
CA ALA A 116 -0.68 -10.83 -9.53
C ALA A 116 -0.77 -12.22 -10.21
N ARG A 117 -0.53 -13.28 -9.44
CA ARG A 117 -0.61 -14.69 -9.92
C ARG A 117 -1.97 -15.00 -10.56
N HIS A 118 -3.06 -14.56 -9.95
CA HIS A 118 -4.41 -14.92 -10.39
C HIS A 118 -5.04 -13.90 -11.33
N LEU A 119 -4.60 -12.64 -11.32
CA LEU A 119 -5.22 -11.57 -12.11
C LEU A 119 -4.41 -11.20 -13.36
N VAL A 120 -3.06 -11.17 -13.29
CA VAL A 120 -2.21 -10.76 -14.42
C VAL A 120 -2.47 -11.62 -15.69
N PRO A 121 -2.55 -12.97 -15.63
CA PRO A 121 -2.86 -13.75 -16.82
C PRO A 121 -4.22 -13.38 -17.44
N ARG A 122 -5.22 -13.09 -16.62
CA ARG A 122 -6.55 -12.67 -17.07
C ARG A 122 -6.51 -11.28 -17.72
N MET A 123 -5.75 -10.35 -17.14
CA MET A 123 -5.53 -9.02 -17.71
C MET A 123 -4.82 -9.11 -19.07
N ILE A 124 -3.76 -9.90 -19.19
CA ILE A 124 -3.03 -10.10 -20.45
C ILE A 124 -3.96 -10.66 -21.52
N ALA A 125 -4.76 -11.68 -21.20
CA ALA A 125 -5.68 -12.31 -22.14
C ALA A 125 -6.71 -11.35 -22.77
N ARG A 126 -6.97 -10.21 -22.10
CA ARG A 126 -7.91 -9.18 -22.58
C ARG A 126 -7.22 -7.87 -23.02
N GLY A 127 -5.89 -7.89 -23.22
CA GLY A 127 -5.12 -6.76 -23.76
C GLY A 127 -4.50 -5.84 -22.71
N GLY A 128 -4.50 -6.23 -21.42
CA GLY A 128 -3.83 -5.51 -20.35
C GLY A 128 -4.70 -5.17 -19.16
N GLY A 129 -4.11 -4.46 -18.21
CA GLY A 129 -4.74 -4.02 -16.97
C GLY A 129 -3.79 -3.22 -16.10
N TYR A 130 -4.27 -2.77 -14.95
CA TYR A 130 -3.49 -1.92 -14.05
C TYR A 130 -3.47 -2.49 -12.63
N LEU A 131 -2.28 -2.53 -12.02
CA LEU A 131 -2.09 -2.87 -10.61
C LEU A 131 -1.56 -1.64 -9.86
N LEU A 132 -2.18 -1.30 -8.74
CA LEU A 132 -1.67 -0.34 -7.76
C LEU A 132 -1.29 -1.11 -6.50
N GLN A 133 -0.05 -0.99 -6.07
CA GLN A 133 0.43 -1.59 -4.82
C GLN A 133 0.75 -0.50 -3.80
N THR A 134 0.12 -0.54 -2.63
CA THR A 134 0.47 0.35 -1.52
C THR A 134 1.62 -0.25 -0.73
N ALA A 135 2.83 0.23 -1.02
CA ALA A 135 4.01 -0.07 -0.22
C ALA A 135 4.12 0.94 0.96
N SER A 136 5.20 1.68 1.02
CA SER A 136 5.50 2.75 1.99
C SER A 136 6.83 3.40 1.62
N ALA A 137 7.09 4.61 2.08
CA ALA A 137 8.44 5.16 2.13
C ALA A 137 9.41 4.24 2.89
N ALA A 138 8.90 3.46 3.85
CA ALA A 138 9.68 2.43 4.55
C ALA A 138 10.24 1.35 3.61
N GLY A 139 9.59 1.07 2.48
CA GLY A 139 10.09 0.16 1.46
C GLY A 139 11.27 0.72 0.65
N LEU A 140 11.47 2.02 0.67
CA LEU A 140 12.60 2.70 0.02
C LEU A 140 13.72 3.06 1.00
N LEU A 141 13.35 3.50 2.21
CA LEU A 141 14.25 4.12 3.18
C LEU A 141 14.51 3.26 4.42
N ASN A 142 13.71 2.23 4.65
CA ASN A 142 13.56 1.46 5.87
C ASN A 142 12.73 2.18 6.96
N GLN A 143 12.47 1.47 8.07
CA GLN A 143 11.62 1.94 9.17
C GLN A 143 12.34 1.79 10.50
N ILE A 144 12.45 2.87 11.27
CA ILE A 144 12.91 2.81 12.66
C ILE A 144 11.78 2.20 13.51
N GLY A 145 12.14 1.28 14.42
CA GLY A 145 11.20 0.68 15.37
C GLY A 145 10.29 -0.42 14.81
N SER A 146 10.45 -0.80 13.52
CA SER A 146 9.69 -1.92 12.96
C SER A 146 10.46 -2.65 11.86
N ALA A 147 11.21 -3.67 12.24
CA ALA A 147 11.97 -4.49 11.28
C ALA A 147 11.05 -5.31 10.36
N PRO A 148 10.00 -6.03 10.85
CA PRO A 148 9.12 -6.79 9.96
C PRO A 148 8.43 -5.92 8.91
N TYR A 149 8.02 -4.71 9.28
CA TYR A 149 7.39 -3.78 8.35
C TYR A 149 8.37 -3.28 7.28
N GLY A 150 9.52 -2.75 7.70
CA GLY A 150 10.52 -2.22 6.77
C GLY A 150 10.98 -3.27 5.75
N VAL A 151 11.25 -4.51 6.20
CA VAL A 151 11.65 -5.63 5.34
C VAL A 151 10.53 -6.01 4.37
N SER A 152 9.29 -6.20 4.87
CA SER A 152 8.16 -6.57 4.01
C SER A 152 7.85 -5.50 2.96
N LYS A 153 7.94 -4.22 3.31
CA LYS A 153 7.70 -3.12 2.34
C LYS A 153 8.81 -2.99 1.29
N HIS A 154 10.07 -3.32 1.61
CA HIS A 154 11.14 -3.45 0.61
C HIS A 154 10.85 -4.61 -0.35
N ALA A 155 10.45 -5.76 0.17
CA ALA A 155 10.10 -6.92 -0.65
C ALA A 155 8.92 -6.62 -1.60
N ALA A 156 7.90 -5.90 -1.13
CA ALA A 156 6.77 -5.47 -1.95
C ALA A 156 7.21 -4.58 -3.14
N ILE A 157 8.13 -3.63 -2.91
CA ILE A 157 8.67 -2.78 -3.99
C ILE A 157 9.48 -3.62 -4.97
N GLY A 158 10.38 -4.48 -4.51
CA GLY A 158 11.16 -5.36 -5.40
C GLY A 158 10.26 -6.27 -6.25
N PHE A 159 9.18 -6.78 -5.70
CA PHE A 159 8.19 -7.55 -6.46
C PHE A 159 7.46 -6.68 -7.50
N ALA A 160 7.09 -5.45 -7.14
CA ALA A 160 6.46 -4.51 -8.06
C ALA A 160 7.36 -4.16 -9.25
N GLU A 161 8.65 -3.88 -9.00
CA GLU A 161 9.64 -3.63 -10.04
C GLU A 161 9.75 -4.82 -10.99
N TRP A 162 9.85 -6.04 -10.43
CA TRP A 162 9.92 -7.26 -11.22
C TRP A 162 8.68 -7.44 -12.11
N LEU A 163 7.48 -7.20 -11.58
CA LEU A 163 6.24 -7.26 -12.38
C LEU A 163 6.23 -6.23 -13.51
N ALA A 164 6.63 -4.99 -13.21
CA ALA A 164 6.59 -3.91 -14.18
C ALA A 164 7.47 -4.17 -15.40
N PHE A 165 8.72 -4.60 -15.19
CA PHE A 165 9.61 -4.89 -16.33
C PHE A 165 9.36 -6.24 -16.99
N THR A 166 8.73 -7.21 -16.29
CA THR A 166 8.44 -8.53 -16.87
C THR A 166 7.18 -8.52 -17.74
N TYR A 167 6.14 -7.79 -17.34
CA TYR A 167 4.83 -7.85 -17.99
C TYR A 167 4.40 -6.52 -18.63
N GLY A 168 5.24 -5.48 -18.57
CA GLY A 168 4.92 -4.16 -19.14
C GLY A 168 4.61 -4.22 -20.62
N ASP A 169 5.41 -4.92 -21.42
CA ASP A 169 5.21 -5.09 -22.85
C ASP A 169 3.99 -5.95 -23.21
N GLN A 170 3.42 -6.64 -22.22
CA GLN A 170 2.18 -7.41 -22.36
C GLN A 170 0.94 -6.61 -21.90
N GLY A 171 1.06 -5.29 -21.77
CA GLY A 171 -0.04 -4.39 -21.41
C GLY A 171 -0.33 -4.27 -19.92
N ILE A 172 0.52 -4.82 -19.04
CA ILE A 172 0.35 -4.66 -17.59
C ILE A 172 1.03 -3.38 -17.14
N LYS A 173 0.22 -2.44 -16.64
CA LYS A 173 0.69 -1.21 -16.01
C LYS A 173 0.71 -1.39 -14.50
N LEU A 174 1.68 -0.76 -13.84
CA LEU A 174 1.84 -0.87 -12.40
C LEU A 174 2.33 0.44 -11.78
N SER A 175 1.72 0.80 -10.66
CA SER A 175 2.17 1.88 -9.78
C SER A 175 2.38 1.38 -8.36
N VAL A 176 3.38 1.96 -7.69
CA VAL A 176 3.64 1.74 -6.27
C VAL A 176 3.42 3.03 -5.51
N LEU A 177 2.47 3.02 -4.58
CA LEU A 177 2.18 4.14 -3.69
C LEU A 177 3.05 4.02 -2.44
N CYS A 178 3.92 5.01 -2.19
CA CYS A 178 4.90 5.03 -1.10
C CYS A 178 4.73 6.25 -0.19
N PRO A 179 3.68 6.30 0.65
CA PRO A 179 3.52 7.37 1.63
C PRO A 179 4.49 7.22 2.80
N GLN A 180 4.81 8.34 3.48
CA GLN A 180 5.31 8.37 4.86
C GLN A 180 4.12 8.31 5.83
N ALA A 181 4.14 9.12 6.92
CA ALA A 181 3.06 9.14 7.88
C ALA A 181 1.74 9.65 7.28
N VAL A 182 0.68 8.87 7.46
CA VAL A 182 -0.69 9.21 7.05
C VAL A 182 -1.63 9.02 8.23
N GLN A 183 -2.47 10.01 8.49
CA GLN A 183 -3.42 10.01 9.60
C GLN A 183 -4.44 8.86 9.48
N THR A 184 -4.07 7.72 10.03
CA THR A 184 -4.82 6.46 10.05
C THR A 184 -4.67 5.78 11.41
N ASP A 185 -5.52 4.82 11.69
CA ASP A 185 -5.44 4.01 12.92
C ASP A 185 -4.09 3.28 13.04
N MET A 186 -3.43 2.99 11.90
CA MET A 186 -2.14 2.31 11.86
C MET A 186 -1.01 3.08 12.57
N ILE A 187 -1.08 4.43 12.60
CA ILE A 187 -0.07 5.27 13.25
C ILE A 187 -0.59 5.94 14.52
N ALA A 188 -1.78 5.55 15.01
CA ALA A 188 -2.31 6.08 16.25
C ALA A 188 -1.34 5.83 17.42
N GLY A 189 -1.00 6.87 18.18
CA GLY A 189 -0.03 6.81 19.26
C GLY A 189 1.45 6.84 18.84
N MET A 190 1.77 7.09 17.55
CA MET A 190 3.14 7.23 17.03
C MET A 190 3.57 8.70 16.88
N ASP A 191 3.07 9.59 17.73
CA ASP A 191 3.44 11.00 17.70
C ASP A 191 4.96 11.19 17.90
N GLY A 192 5.59 12.02 17.06
CA GLY A 192 7.04 12.28 17.11
C GLY A 192 7.91 11.18 16.49
N HIS A 193 7.33 10.17 15.86
CA HIS A 193 8.09 9.13 15.17
C HIS A 193 8.82 9.67 13.93
N ALA A 194 9.97 9.06 13.58
CA ALA A 194 10.78 9.45 12.41
C ALA A 194 9.99 9.51 11.10
N ALA A 195 8.93 8.72 10.95
CA ALA A 195 8.07 8.74 9.77
C ALA A 195 7.22 10.02 9.63
N SER A 196 7.09 10.83 10.69
CA SER A 196 6.29 12.08 10.69
C SER A 196 7.13 13.35 10.55
N LEU A 197 8.44 13.25 10.28
CA LEU A 197 9.35 14.41 10.18
C LEU A 197 8.92 15.41 9.10
N ASP A 198 8.37 14.94 7.99
CA ASP A 198 7.89 15.78 6.89
C ASP A 198 6.37 16.06 6.98
N GLY A 199 5.80 15.84 8.16
CA GLY A 199 4.38 16.02 8.43
C GLY A 199 3.55 14.73 8.29
N ILE A 200 2.30 14.83 8.73
CA ILE A 200 1.32 13.75 8.63
C ILE A 200 0.26 14.17 7.61
N LEU A 201 0.17 13.44 6.50
CA LEU A 201 -0.83 13.72 5.48
C LEU A 201 -2.19 13.09 5.84
N SER A 202 -3.28 13.73 5.41
CA SER A 202 -4.58 13.08 5.47
C SER A 202 -4.70 11.98 4.40
N PRO A 203 -5.49 10.92 4.64
CA PRO A 203 -5.77 9.89 3.62
C PRO A 203 -6.31 10.47 2.30
N HIS A 204 -7.06 11.57 2.38
CA HIS A 204 -7.58 12.27 1.21
C HIS A 204 -6.48 12.84 0.33
N VAL A 205 -5.47 13.51 0.92
CA VAL A 205 -4.31 14.05 0.17
C VAL A 205 -3.54 12.93 -0.51
N VAL A 206 -3.34 11.79 0.19
CA VAL A 206 -2.69 10.61 -0.38
C VAL A 206 -3.47 10.05 -1.55
N ALA A 207 -4.81 9.97 -1.45
CA ALA A 207 -5.66 9.49 -2.54
C ALA A 207 -5.62 10.43 -3.76
N GLN A 208 -5.53 11.76 -3.57
CA GLN A 208 -5.37 12.72 -4.67
C GLN A 208 -4.00 12.58 -5.37
N ALA A 209 -2.92 12.43 -4.60
CA ALA A 209 -1.59 12.16 -5.15
C ALA A 209 -1.56 10.84 -5.94
N CYS A 210 -2.22 9.81 -5.41
CA CYS A 210 -2.39 8.53 -6.08
C CYS A 210 -3.15 8.68 -7.41
N LEU A 211 -4.28 9.37 -7.41
CA LEU A 211 -5.07 9.63 -8.62
C LEU A 211 -4.24 10.32 -9.70
N GLN A 212 -3.46 11.34 -9.31
CA GLN A 212 -2.57 12.03 -10.26
C GLN A 212 -1.49 11.10 -10.81
N GLY A 213 -0.85 10.29 -9.93
CA GLY A 213 0.14 9.31 -10.35
C GLY A 213 -0.42 8.26 -11.32
N LEU A 214 -1.64 7.79 -11.08
CA LEU A 214 -2.34 6.88 -12.00
C LEU A 214 -2.65 7.53 -13.35
N LYS A 215 -3.07 8.79 -13.38
CA LYS A 215 -3.29 9.55 -14.63
C LYS A 215 -2.00 9.69 -15.44
N ASP A 216 -0.90 9.97 -14.76
CA ASP A 216 0.43 10.12 -15.38
C ASP A 216 1.11 8.76 -15.65
N GLU A 217 0.50 7.65 -15.23
CA GLU A 217 1.03 6.28 -15.32
C GLU A 217 2.44 6.14 -14.71
N ARG A 218 2.68 6.85 -13.60
CA ARG A 218 3.96 6.81 -12.88
C ARG A 218 4.10 5.49 -12.13
N PHE A 219 5.27 4.86 -12.25
CA PHE A 219 5.60 3.68 -11.45
C PHE A 219 5.65 4.03 -9.97
N LEU A 220 6.41 5.06 -9.58
CA LEU A 220 6.58 5.46 -8.18
C LEU A 220 5.75 6.70 -7.86
N ILE A 221 4.79 6.56 -6.95
CA ILE A 221 3.92 7.64 -6.47
C ILE A 221 4.33 8.00 -5.05
N LEU A 222 4.83 9.22 -4.87
CA LEU A 222 5.33 9.75 -3.61
C LEU A 222 4.46 10.91 -3.12
N PRO A 223 3.49 10.66 -2.21
CA PRO A 223 2.70 11.74 -1.63
C PRO A 223 3.53 12.76 -0.84
N HIS A 224 4.65 12.32 -0.24
CA HIS A 224 5.66 13.17 0.40
C HIS A 224 6.84 13.31 -0.56
N PRO A 225 7.03 14.44 -1.22
CA PRO A 225 8.06 14.62 -2.25
C PRO A 225 9.49 14.50 -1.71
N GLU A 226 9.71 14.75 -0.42
CA GLU A 226 10.98 14.64 0.28
C GLU A 226 11.57 13.22 0.19
N VAL A 227 10.72 12.21 0.11
CA VAL A 227 11.13 10.79 0.00
C VAL A 227 12.06 10.58 -1.20
N LEU A 228 11.83 11.26 -2.32
CA LEU A 228 12.70 11.15 -3.48
C LEU A 228 14.11 11.67 -3.19
N THR A 229 14.22 12.77 -2.46
CA THR A 229 15.51 13.32 -2.04
C THR A 229 16.24 12.37 -1.10
N TYR A 230 15.53 11.79 -0.14
CA TYR A 230 16.10 10.80 0.78
C TYR A 230 16.57 9.54 0.06
N LEU A 231 15.79 9.06 -0.90
CA LEU A 231 16.17 7.90 -1.71
C LEU A 231 17.45 8.17 -2.52
N ARG A 232 17.56 9.34 -3.14
CA ARG A 232 18.77 9.77 -3.86
C ARG A 232 19.98 9.85 -2.93
N ASN A 233 19.82 10.43 -1.75
CA ASN A 233 20.88 10.51 -0.75
C ASN A 233 21.33 9.13 -0.27
N LYS A 234 20.38 8.22 -0.04
CA LYS A 234 20.65 6.83 0.31
C LYS A 234 21.46 6.12 -0.79
N ALA A 235 21.06 6.27 -2.03
CA ALA A 235 21.71 5.62 -3.17
C ALA A 235 23.10 6.21 -3.47
N SER A 236 23.34 7.49 -3.21
CA SER A 236 24.60 8.16 -3.48
C SER A 236 25.73 7.80 -2.49
N ASP A 237 25.38 7.53 -1.22
CA ASP A 237 26.34 7.21 -0.16
C ASP A 237 25.64 6.42 0.97
N TYR A 238 25.72 5.10 0.88
CA TYR A 238 25.06 4.20 1.84
C TYR A 238 25.65 4.29 3.25
N ASP A 239 26.96 4.46 3.39
CA ASP A 239 27.60 4.54 4.71
C ASP A 239 27.20 5.82 5.44
N ARG A 240 27.19 6.93 4.72
CA ARG A 240 26.68 8.21 5.23
C ARG A 240 25.21 8.12 5.62
N TRP A 241 24.37 7.46 4.79
CA TRP A 241 22.96 7.23 5.06
C TRP A 241 22.77 6.42 6.35
N ILE A 242 23.46 5.27 6.49
CA ILE A 242 23.38 4.44 7.69
C ILE A 242 23.83 5.22 8.93
N GLY A 243 24.91 6.04 8.80
CA GLY A 243 25.35 6.94 9.87
C GLY A 243 24.26 7.93 10.30
N GLY A 244 23.52 8.51 9.34
CA GLY A 244 22.36 9.38 9.58
C GLY A 244 21.23 8.66 10.28
N MET A 245 20.85 7.47 9.78
CA MET A 245 19.78 6.65 10.37
C MET A 245 20.12 6.20 11.80
N ARG A 246 21.38 5.91 12.11
CA ARG A 246 21.83 5.64 13.49
C ARG A 246 21.62 6.84 14.42
N LYS A 247 21.89 8.07 13.94
CA LYS A 247 21.63 9.28 14.73
C LYS A 247 20.13 9.47 14.96
N LEU A 248 19.34 9.29 13.92
CA LEU A 248 17.89 9.42 14.00
C LEU A 248 17.28 8.37 14.94
N ASN A 249 17.75 7.11 14.87
CA ASN A 249 17.31 6.05 15.77
C ASN A 249 17.57 6.38 17.24
N ARG A 250 18.77 6.92 17.56
CA ARG A 250 19.07 7.37 18.94
C ARG A 250 18.16 8.52 19.41
N ALA A 251 17.80 9.43 18.50
CA ALA A 251 16.91 10.55 18.83
C ALA A 251 15.45 10.08 19.07
N ASN A 252 15.04 8.97 18.44
CA ASN A 252 13.70 8.38 18.63
C ASN A 252 13.65 7.35 19.76
N ASP A 253 14.77 7.00 20.37
CA ASP A 253 14.82 6.08 21.51
C ASP A 253 14.41 6.81 22.80
N THR A 254 13.12 6.81 23.09
CA THR A 254 12.53 7.43 24.29
C THR A 254 12.90 6.69 25.59
N SER A 255 13.52 5.50 25.51
CA SER A 255 13.96 4.73 26.69
C SER A 255 15.11 5.41 27.44
N ASN A 256 15.82 6.35 26.78
CA ASN A 256 16.95 7.10 27.31
C ASN A 256 16.60 8.47 27.90
N THR A 257 15.33 8.81 28.01
CA THR A 257 14.96 10.04 28.75
C THR A 257 15.20 9.81 30.24
N PRO A 258 16.10 10.57 30.92
CA PRO A 258 16.29 10.42 32.36
C PRO A 258 14.94 10.67 33.04
N LYS A 259 14.39 9.64 33.70
CA LYS A 259 13.27 9.87 34.62
C LYS A 259 13.75 10.92 35.61
N GLY A 260 13.19 12.12 35.49
CA GLY A 260 13.54 13.25 36.30
C GLY A 260 13.59 12.87 37.76
N LYS A 261 14.66 13.31 38.43
CA LYS A 261 14.85 13.22 39.88
C LYS A 261 13.81 14.07 40.61
#